data_4647efa5ffd533c9b67500647e2ec93d
#
_entry.id   4647efa5ffd533c9b67500647e2ec93d
#
_cell.length_a   1.000
_cell.length_b   1.000
_cell.length_c   1.000
_cell.angle_alpha   90.00
_cell.angle_beta   90.00
_cell.angle_gamma   90.00
#
_symmetry.space_group_name_H-M   'P 1'
#
loop_
_entity.id
_entity.type
_entity.pdbx_description
1 polymer ?
#
loop_
_entity_poly.entity_id
_entity_poly.type
_entity_poly.pdbx_seq_one_letter_code
_entity_poly.pdbx_strand_id
1 'polypeptide(L)'
;PETGVRYWAVPGREGFQHILGGLEKDNKTGAISTDPENHNLMTHLRQEKINKIQVPDLEVLGDKDDADLLIVGFGGTYGHLHAAMDELRAAGKKVALAHFKYINPLPKNTAAVLGKYKKVVVAEQNMGQLAGWLRMKVDNFTPYQFNQVKG
;
A
#
# COMPACT_ATOMS: atom_id res chain seq x y z
N PRO A 1 2.36 0.31 -24.27
CA PRO A 1 2.07 -1.07 -23.89
C PRO A 1 0.88 -1.16 -22.92
N GLU A 2 0.11 -2.21 -22.96
CA GLU A 2 -1.07 -2.43 -22.09
C GLU A 2 -0.72 -2.44 -20.58
N THR A 3 0.50 -2.87 -20.27
CA THR A 3 1.02 -2.91 -18.90
C THR A 3 1.38 -1.53 -18.33
N GLY A 4 1.42 -0.47 -19.15
CA GLY A 4 1.94 0.84 -18.76
C GLY A 4 3.47 0.90 -18.61
N VAL A 5 4.18 -0.21 -18.86
CA VAL A 5 5.65 -0.26 -18.83
C VAL A 5 6.19 0.09 -20.20
N ARG A 6 7.02 1.14 -20.31
CA ARG A 6 7.62 1.54 -21.58
C ARG A 6 8.77 0.61 -21.99
N TYR A 7 9.07 0.58 -23.29
CA TYR A 7 10.26 -0.10 -23.80
C TYR A 7 11.54 0.58 -23.32
N TRP A 8 12.57 -0.21 -23.14
CA TRP A 8 13.87 0.28 -22.71
C TRP A 8 14.74 0.70 -23.89
N ALA A 9 15.29 1.90 -23.81
CA ALA A 9 16.40 2.33 -24.66
C ALA A 9 17.68 1.87 -23.97
N VAL A 10 18.19 0.70 -24.36
CA VAL A 10 19.38 0.11 -23.74
C VAL A 10 20.61 0.93 -24.10
N PRO A 11 21.43 1.39 -23.13
CA PRO A 11 22.64 2.14 -23.37
C PRO A 11 23.59 1.42 -24.35
N GLY A 12 24.22 2.18 -25.25
CA GLY A 12 25.10 1.65 -26.28
C GLY A 12 24.41 1.19 -27.58
N ARG A 13 23.08 1.20 -27.64
CA ARG A 13 22.33 0.88 -28.84
C ARG A 13 22.34 2.07 -29.80
N GLU A 14 22.74 1.85 -31.06
CA GLU A 14 22.74 2.90 -32.08
C GLU A 14 21.34 3.48 -32.31
N GLY A 15 21.23 4.80 -32.48
CA GLY A 15 19.98 5.51 -32.68
C GLY A 15 19.13 5.74 -31.42
N PHE A 16 19.60 5.28 -30.25
CA PHE A 16 18.88 5.42 -28.98
C PHE A 16 19.57 6.37 -27.99
N GLN A 17 20.48 7.18 -28.46
CA GLN A 17 21.14 8.18 -27.63
C GLN A 17 20.13 9.23 -27.16
N HIS A 18 20.08 9.47 -25.85
CA HIS A 18 19.18 10.44 -25.25
C HIS A 18 19.76 11.01 -23.95
N ILE A 19 19.26 12.16 -23.54
CA ILE A 19 19.67 12.76 -22.28
C ILE A 19 18.99 12.04 -21.12
N LEU A 20 19.80 11.44 -20.24
CA LEU A 20 19.36 10.89 -18.97
C LEU A 20 19.35 12.00 -17.91
N GLY A 21 18.38 11.98 -17.03
CA GLY A 21 18.25 12.92 -15.93
C GLY A 21 16.88 12.82 -15.27
N GLY A 22 16.70 13.54 -14.16
CA GLY A 22 15.46 13.51 -13.36
C GLY A 22 14.31 14.33 -13.94
N LEU A 23 14.52 15.02 -15.05
CA LEU A 23 13.48 15.83 -15.68
C LEU A 23 12.43 14.96 -16.38
N GLU A 24 11.20 15.47 -16.43
CA GLU A 24 10.11 14.80 -17.13
C GLU A 24 10.38 14.67 -18.62
N LYS A 25 9.91 13.59 -19.19
CA LYS A 25 10.08 13.27 -20.60
C LYS A 25 8.74 13.35 -21.34
N ASP A 26 8.80 13.74 -22.58
CA ASP A 26 7.68 13.62 -23.50
C ASP A 26 7.23 12.15 -23.62
N ASN A 27 5.92 11.94 -23.61
CA ASN A 27 5.32 10.62 -23.58
C ASN A 27 5.65 9.76 -24.82
N LYS A 28 5.87 10.39 -25.98
CA LYS A 28 6.10 9.70 -27.26
C LYS A 28 7.58 9.60 -27.62
N THR A 29 8.29 10.69 -27.50
CA THR A 29 9.67 10.83 -27.97
C THR A 29 10.71 10.50 -26.90
N GLY A 30 10.36 10.65 -25.62
CA GLY A 30 11.30 10.51 -24.51
C GLY A 30 12.25 11.73 -24.36
N ALA A 31 12.09 12.78 -25.14
CA ALA A 31 12.83 14.03 -24.97
C ALA A 31 12.41 14.76 -23.69
N ILE A 32 13.29 15.60 -23.14
CA ILE A 32 12.95 16.47 -22.01
C ILE A 32 11.78 17.36 -22.40
N SER A 33 10.75 17.41 -21.56
CA SER A 33 9.55 18.21 -21.78
C SER A 33 9.22 19.06 -20.56
N THR A 34 8.90 20.34 -20.81
CA THR A 34 8.34 21.28 -19.83
C THR A 34 6.91 21.66 -20.17
N ASP A 35 6.31 20.93 -21.11
CA ASP A 35 4.93 21.16 -21.54
C ASP A 35 3.94 20.73 -20.44
N PRO A 36 3.03 21.64 -19.99
CA PRO A 36 2.09 21.36 -18.93
C PRO A 36 1.06 20.26 -19.30
N GLU A 37 0.67 20.13 -20.56
CA GLU A 37 -0.24 19.07 -20.99
C GLU A 37 0.44 17.71 -20.95
N ASN A 38 1.71 17.63 -21.35
CA ASN A 38 2.50 16.41 -21.18
C ASN A 38 2.68 16.07 -19.70
N HIS A 39 2.89 17.08 -18.84
CA HIS A 39 3.00 16.85 -17.39
C HIS A 39 1.72 16.25 -16.81
N ASN A 40 0.57 16.81 -17.16
CA ASN A 40 -0.73 16.26 -16.75
C ASN A 40 -0.89 14.81 -17.23
N LEU A 41 -0.63 14.54 -18.51
CA LEU A 41 -0.71 13.20 -19.09
C LEU A 41 0.23 12.21 -18.37
N MET A 42 1.50 12.58 -18.18
CA MET A 42 2.49 11.71 -17.55
C MET A 42 2.16 11.41 -16.09
N THR A 43 1.57 12.35 -15.37
CA THR A 43 1.10 12.15 -14.00
C THR A 43 0.00 11.09 -13.94
N HIS A 44 -0.98 11.16 -14.82
CA HIS A 44 -2.05 10.16 -14.90
C HIS A 44 -1.54 8.80 -15.34
N LEU A 45 -0.67 8.73 -16.35
CA LEU A 45 -0.09 7.46 -16.80
C LEU A 45 0.72 6.75 -15.72
N ARG A 46 1.46 7.49 -14.90
CA ARG A 46 2.18 6.92 -13.75
C ARG A 46 1.22 6.36 -12.71
N GLN A 47 0.14 7.08 -12.40
CA GLN A 47 -0.87 6.59 -11.46
C GLN A 47 -1.60 5.35 -12.00
N GLU A 48 -2.00 5.36 -13.28
CA GLU A 48 -2.64 4.21 -13.92
C GLU A 48 -1.76 2.97 -13.92
N LYS A 49 -0.45 3.14 -14.16
CA LYS A 49 0.51 2.04 -14.07
C LYS A 49 0.50 1.37 -12.70
N ILE A 50 0.47 2.15 -11.62
CA ILE A 50 0.38 1.63 -10.26
C ILE A 50 -0.97 0.92 -10.04
N ASN A 51 -2.07 1.53 -10.49
CA ASN A 51 -3.41 0.97 -10.33
C ASN A 51 -3.60 -0.38 -11.05
N LYS A 52 -2.80 -0.65 -12.09
CA LYS A 52 -2.82 -1.93 -12.84
C LYS A 52 -2.09 -3.07 -12.12
N ILE A 53 -1.33 -2.79 -11.08
CA ILE A 53 -0.63 -3.83 -10.32
C ILE A 53 -1.66 -4.72 -9.64
N GLN A 54 -1.60 -6.02 -9.93
CA GLN A 54 -2.44 -7.01 -9.25
C GLN A 54 -1.82 -7.35 -7.91
N VAL A 55 -2.55 -7.12 -6.85
CA VAL A 55 -2.16 -7.50 -5.49
C VAL A 55 -3.14 -8.53 -4.93
N PRO A 56 -2.66 -9.52 -4.15
CA PRO A 56 -3.53 -10.48 -3.50
C PRO A 56 -4.48 -9.81 -2.51
N ASP A 57 -5.56 -10.50 -2.19
CA ASP A 57 -6.47 -10.09 -1.12
C ASP A 57 -5.76 -10.02 0.23
N LEU A 58 -6.21 -9.12 1.07
CA LEU A 58 -5.75 -8.99 2.45
C LEU A 58 -6.25 -10.21 3.25
N GLU A 59 -5.29 -11.01 3.72
CA GLU A 59 -5.55 -12.15 4.58
C GLU A 59 -5.82 -11.70 6.02
N VAL A 60 -6.70 -12.43 6.68
CA VAL A 60 -6.98 -12.27 8.10
C VAL A 60 -6.64 -13.57 8.82
N LEU A 61 -5.82 -13.48 9.84
CA LEU A 61 -5.40 -14.57 10.72
C LEU A 61 -6.16 -14.53 12.05
N GLY A 62 -6.13 -15.63 12.78
CA GLY A 62 -6.76 -15.72 14.10
C GLY A 62 -8.28 -15.95 14.02
N ASP A 63 -9.04 -15.31 14.91
CA ASP A 63 -10.50 -15.50 15.05
C ASP A 63 -11.27 -14.67 14.02
N LYS A 64 -10.97 -14.86 12.75
CA LYS A 64 -11.40 -14.01 11.62
C LYS A 64 -12.91 -13.81 11.47
N ASP A 65 -13.73 -14.72 12.03
CA ASP A 65 -15.20 -14.66 11.85
C ASP A 65 -15.92 -14.02 13.03
N ASP A 66 -15.33 -14.06 14.23
CA ASP A 66 -15.98 -13.59 15.45
C ASP A 66 -15.05 -12.78 16.39
N ALA A 67 -13.97 -12.21 15.86
CA ALA A 67 -13.05 -11.39 16.64
C ALA A 67 -13.72 -10.12 17.20
N ASP A 68 -13.44 -9.84 18.47
CA ASP A 68 -13.81 -8.59 19.12
C ASP A 68 -12.89 -7.43 18.71
N LEU A 69 -11.67 -7.77 18.27
CA LEU A 69 -10.63 -6.83 17.88
C LEU A 69 -9.89 -7.32 16.64
N LEU A 70 -9.75 -6.45 15.64
CA LEU A 70 -8.81 -6.61 14.54
C LEU A 70 -7.55 -5.80 14.82
N ILE A 71 -6.41 -6.45 14.86
CA ILE A 71 -5.09 -5.81 14.84
C ILE A 71 -4.69 -5.59 13.37
N VAL A 72 -4.24 -4.40 13.03
CA VAL A 72 -3.78 -4.07 11.68
C VAL A 72 -2.35 -3.57 11.75
N GLY A 73 -1.52 -4.07 10.86
CA GLY A 73 -0.12 -3.67 10.74
C GLY A 73 0.42 -3.80 9.32
N PHE A 74 1.69 -3.45 9.16
CA PHE A 74 2.36 -3.44 7.87
C PHE A 74 3.87 -3.56 8.03
N GLY A 75 4.55 -4.14 7.02
CA GLY A 75 6.01 -4.18 6.96
C GLY A 75 6.65 -5.00 8.06
N GLY A 76 7.67 -4.46 8.73
CA GLY A 76 8.46 -5.16 9.74
C GLY A 76 7.73 -5.50 11.06
N THR A 77 6.49 -5.05 11.23
CA THR A 77 5.73 -5.29 12.47
C THR A 77 5.09 -6.69 12.55
N TYR A 78 5.15 -7.50 11.49
CA TYR A 78 4.43 -8.78 11.40
C TYR A 78 4.68 -9.70 12.60
N GLY A 79 5.94 -9.98 12.90
CA GLY A 79 6.30 -10.92 13.98
C GLY A 79 5.78 -10.49 15.35
N HIS A 80 5.90 -9.20 15.66
CA HIS A 80 5.43 -8.63 16.92
C HIS A 80 3.90 -8.70 17.04
N LEU A 81 3.18 -8.37 15.97
CA LEU A 81 1.72 -8.38 15.98
C LEU A 81 1.15 -9.78 15.97
N HIS A 82 1.82 -10.73 15.29
CA HIS A 82 1.45 -12.14 15.31
C HIS A 82 1.61 -12.73 16.71
N ALA A 83 2.74 -12.49 17.37
CA ALA A 83 2.96 -12.93 18.76
C ALA A 83 1.91 -12.34 19.72
N ALA A 84 1.63 -11.03 19.61
CA ALA A 84 0.61 -10.38 20.42
C ALA A 84 -0.79 -10.97 20.19
N MET A 85 -1.15 -11.29 18.95
CA MET A 85 -2.41 -11.97 18.64
C MET A 85 -2.46 -13.34 19.33
N ASP A 86 -1.41 -14.14 19.22
CA ASP A 86 -1.37 -15.48 19.81
C ASP A 86 -1.44 -15.44 21.34
N GLU A 87 -0.73 -14.52 21.99
CA GLU A 87 -0.80 -14.32 23.45
C GLU A 87 -2.20 -13.91 23.90
N LEU A 88 -2.86 -13.01 23.20
CA LEU A 88 -4.22 -12.57 23.52
C LEU A 88 -5.22 -13.72 23.36
N ARG A 89 -5.08 -14.53 22.29
CA ARG A 89 -5.93 -15.71 22.07
C ARG A 89 -5.70 -16.79 23.14
N ALA A 90 -4.45 -17.03 23.53
CA ALA A 90 -4.13 -17.93 24.65
C ALA A 90 -4.76 -17.45 25.98
N ALA A 91 -4.93 -16.14 26.16
CA ALA A 91 -5.63 -15.54 27.28
C ALA A 91 -7.19 -15.50 27.11
N GLY A 92 -7.71 -16.23 26.13
CA GLY A 92 -9.16 -16.36 25.88
C GLY A 92 -9.82 -15.16 25.21
N LYS A 93 -9.04 -14.27 24.59
CA LYS A 93 -9.58 -13.14 23.83
C LYS A 93 -9.79 -13.51 22.37
N LYS A 94 -10.85 -13.02 21.76
CA LYS A 94 -11.12 -13.20 20.33
C LYS A 94 -10.48 -12.10 19.52
N VAL A 95 -9.35 -12.42 18.89
CA VAL A 95 -8.49 -11.44 18.19
C VAL A 95 -8.14 -11.94 16.80
N ALA A 96 -8.22 -11.06 15.83
CA ALA A 96 -7.77 -11.28 14.47
C ALA A 96 -6.63 -10.31 14.11
N LEU A 97 -5.83 -10.69 13.11
CA LEU A 97 -4.73 -9.91 12.57
C LEU A 97 -4.86 -9.79 11.06
N ALA A 98 -4.85 -8.57 10.56
CA ALA A 98 -4.70 -8.26 9.15
C ALA A 98 -3.36 -7.51 8.95
N HIS A 99 -2.40 -8.14 8.27
CA HIS A 99 -1.09 -7.55 8.04
C HIS A 99 -0.88 -7.25 6.56
N PHE A 100 -0.74 -5.96 6.24
CA PHE A 100 -0.55 -5.50 4.87
C PHE A 100 0.85 -5.83 4.35
N LYS A 101 0.91 -6.51 3.21
CA LYS A 101 2.14 -6.68 2.40
C LYS A 101 2.24 -5.61 1.32
N TYR A 102 1.08 -5.11 0.87
CA TYR A 102 0.95 -4.09 -0.18
C TYR A 102 0.07 -2.96 0.33
N ILE A 103 0.53 -1.73 0.18
CA ILE A 103 -0.17 -0.53 0.64
C ILE A 103 -0.52 0.44 -0.49
N ASN A 104 0.07 0.26 -1.67
CA ASN A 104 -0.27 1.04 -2.87
C ASN A 104 0.04 0.25 -4.16
N PRO A 105 -0.98 -0.26 -4.86
CA PRO A 105 -2.39 -0.19 -4.49
C PRO A 105 -2.72 -1.06 -3.27
N LEU A 106 -3.79 -0.70 -2.57
CA LEU A 106 -4.32 -1.56 -1.50
C LEU A 106 -4.98 -2.82 -2.08
N PRO A 107 -5.01 -3.94 -1.35
CA PRO A 107 -5.83 -5.10 -1.68
C PRO A 107 -7.30 -4.70 -1.89
N LYS A 108 -7.95 -5.30 -2.89
CA LYS A 108 -9.33 -4.92 -3.27
C LYS A 108 -10.37 -5.14 -2.15
N ASN A 109 -10.13 -6.11 -1.29
CA ASN A 109 -10.99 -6.44 -0.17
C ASN A 109 -10.74 -5.60 1.10
N THR A 110 -9.83 -4.62 1.07
CA THR A 110 -9.41 -3.84 2.26
C THR A 110 -10.61 -3.22 3.00
N ALA A 111 -11.48 -2.50 2.30
CA ALA A 111 -12.63 -1.86 2.93
C ALA A 111 -13.59 -2.87 3.57
N ALA A 112 -13.83 -3.99 2.90
CA ALA A 112 -14.68 -5.07 3.42
C ALA A 112 -14.09 -5.72 4.67
N VAL A 113 -12.78 -5.98 4.68
CA VAL A 113 -12.08 -6.52 5.85
C VAL A 113 -12.13 -5.56 7.02
N LEU A 114 -11.75 -4.29 6.81
CA LEU A 114 -11.73 -3.29 7.89
C LEU A 114 -13.13 -2.98 8.43
N GLY A 115 -14.14 -2.97 7.58
CA GLY A 115 -15.55 -2.72 7.97
C GLY A 115 -16.24 -3.88 8.68
N LYS A 116 -15.67 -5.09 8.64
CA LYS A 116 -16.26 -6.27 9.30
C LYS A 116 -16.18 -6.19 10.83
N TYR A 117 -15.18 -5.53 11.38
CA TYR A 117 -14.87 -5.54 12.81
C TYR A 117 -15.30 -4.27 13.52
N LYS A 118 -15.92 -4.41 14.69
CA LYS A 118 -16.36 -3.27 15.51
C LYS A 118 -15.21 -2.47 16.11
N LYS A 119 -14.09 -3.15 16.39
CA LYS A 119 -12.88 -2.52 16.93
C LYS A 119 -11.70 -2.87 16.04
N VAL A 120 -11.04 -1.86 15.54
CA VAL A 120 -9.82 -2.01 14.74
C VAL A 120 -8.73 -1.16 15.36
N VAL A 121 -7.57 -1.74 15.64
CA VAL A 121 -6.38 -1.01 16.07
C VAL A 121 -5.31 -1.11 15.01
N VAL A 122 -4.81 0.03 14.54
CA VAL A 122 -3.62 0.08 13.68
C VAL A 122 -2.41 0.28 14.58
N ALA A 123 -1.51 -0.71 14.56
CA ALA A 123 -0.32 -0.73 15.41
C ALA A 123 0.94 -0.53 14.55
N GLU A 124 1.68 0.53 14.85
CA GLU A 124 2.80 1.00 14.03
C GLU A 124 4.03 1.38 14.85
N GLN A 125 5.21 1.13 14.28
CA GLN A 125 6.49 1.62 14.82
C GLN A 125 6.86 2.99 14.21
N ASN A 126 5.86 3.84 14.04
CA ASN A 126 6.01 5.18 13.48
C ASN A 126 4.92 6.11 14.05
N MET A 127 4.71 7.29 13.46
CA MET A 127 3.77 8.31 13.92
C MET A 127 2.33 8.14 13.39
N GLY A 128 1.96 6.94 12.87
CA GLY A 128 0.60 6.67 12.39
C GLY A 128 0.39 6.86 10.89
N GLN A 129 1.43 6.63 10.09
CA GLN A 129 1.37 6.81 8.64
C GLN A 129 0.39 5.84 7.97
N LEU A 130 0.36 4.55 8.38
CA LEU A 130 -0.58 3.59 7.82
C LEU A 130 -2.03 3.94 8.22
N ALA A 131 -2.27 4.29 9.48
CA ALA A 131 -3.59 4.72 9.93
C ALA A 131 -4.10 5.93 9.15
N GLY A 132 -3.23 6.92 8.91
CA GLY A 132 -3.52 8.08 8.08
C GLY A 132 -3.84 7.71 6.63
N TRP A 133 -3.04 6.83 6.04
CA TRP A 133 -3.24 6.32 4.68
C TRP A 133 -4.55 5.56 4.53
N LEU A 134 -4.86 4.64 5.44
CA LEU A 134 -6.11 3.87 5.42
C LEU A 134 -7.35 4.78 5.57
N ARG A 135 -7.29 5.78 6.45
CA ARG A 135 -8.38 6.78 6.60
C ARG A 135 -8.61 7.62 5.35
N MET A 136 -7.57 7.87 4.57
CA MET A 136 -7.68 8.57 3.28
C MET A 136 -8.27 7.68 2.17
N LYS A 137 -8.12 6.36 2.27
CA LYS A 137 -8.50 5.40 1.23
C LYS A 137 -9.77 4.62 1.50
N VAL A 138 -10.21 4.58 2.75
CA VAL A 138 -11.40 3.81 3.18
C VAL A 138 -12.37 4.76 3.86
N ASP A 139 -13.54 4.94 3.27
CA ASP A 139 -14.57 5.85 3.76
C ASP A 139 -15.02 5.46 5.17
N ASN A 140 -15.23 6.46 6.01
CA ASN A 140 -15.72 6.32 7.40
C ASN A 140 -14.85 5.40 8.29
N PHE A 141 -13.60 5.16 7.93
CA PHE A 141 -12.69 4.34 8.73
C PHE A 141 -12.04 5.15 9.85
N THR A 142 -12.34 4.79 11.10
CA THR A 142 -11.84 5.48 12.30
C THR A 142 -11.23 4.47 13.27
N PRO A 143 -9.97 4.01 13.04
CA PRO A 143 -9.32 3.02 13.89
C PRO A 143 -8.84 3.63 15.21
N TYR A 144 -8.70 2.78 16.23
CA TYR A 144 -7.75 3.04 17.31
C TYR A 144 -6.32 2.99 16.76
N GLN A 145 -5.41 3.70 17.40
CA GLN A 145 -4.00 3.73 17.00
C GLN A 145 -3.10 3.37 18.17
N PHE A 146 -2.12 2.53 17.90
CA PHE A 146 -1.02 2.27 18.80
C PHE A 146 0.28 2.60 18.07
N ASN A 147 0.83 3.77 18.34
CA ASN A 147 2.03 4.29 17.70
C ASN A 147 3.17 4.29 18.70
N GLN A 148 4.22 3.53 18.43
CA GLN A 148 5.38 3.44 19.33
C GLN A 148 6.68 3.46 18.51
N VAL A 149 7.38 4.58 18.58
CA VAL A 149 8.70 4.74 17.93
C VAL A 149 9.78 4.26 18.89
N LYS A 150 10.01 2.95 18.90
CA LYS A 150 11.11 2.31 19.65
C LYS A 150 11.77 1.29 18.73
N GLY A 151 13.08 1.32 18.66
CA GLY A 151 13.90 0.33 17.98
C GLY A 151 14.37 -0.76 18.93
#